data_14d051fd6a492860104ae37bd096d416
#
_entry.id   14d051fd6a492860104ae37bd096d416
#
_cell.length_a   1.000
_cell.length_b   1.000
_cell.length_c   1.000
_cell.angle_alpha   90.00
_cell.angle_beta   90.00
_cell.angle_gamma   90.00
#
_symmetry.space_group_name_H-M   'P 1'
#
loop_
_entity.id
_entity.type
_entity.pdbx_description
1 polymer ?
#
loop_
_entity_poly.entity_id
_entity_poly.type
_entity_poly.pdbx_seq_one_letter_code
_entity_poly.pdbx_strand_id
1 'polypeptide(L)'
;MRLAAPKRFKAHARATRFLVKSVLRMFGNHHPRECSLCGYQGRFFAYGFPLTADVTCPSCLAMQRHRALALYMARNPLVEGKEVLHFAPEPGLSGFIRDKQPKRYVTCDLFAPNVDLKINIEAIDLPDASFDLVFCLHVLEHVDDRRALAEIHRILRPGGTAVLMVPIEEGADETYENPAITSRADRLVHFGQEDHVRYYGRDFRDRIKAAGFALSEWASKEPDVLRYGLKNGERIFLATRPV
;
A
#
# COMPACT_ATOMS: atom_id res chain seq x y z
N MET A 1 -26.67 35.15 -27.86
CA MET A 1 -26.90 33.79 -27.32
C MET A 1 -25.58 33.02 -27.33
N ARG A 2 -24.89 32.89 -26.20
CA ARG A 2 -23.59 32.15 -26.12
C ARG A 2 -23.91 30.66 -25.92
N LEU A 3 -23.66 29.87 -26.94
CA LEU A 3 -23.78 28.41 -26.86
C LEU A 3 -22.77 27.87 -25.85
N ALA A 4 -23.26 27.25 -24.78
CA ALA A 4 -22.40 26.58 -23.79
C ALA A 4 -21.80 25.34 -24.41
N ALA A 5 -20.47 25.25 -24.44
CA ALA A 5 -19.75 24.07 -24.94
C ALA A 5 -20.20 22.79 -24.18
N PRO A 6 -20.39 21.67 -24.88
CA PRO A 6 -20.87 20.44 -24.27
C PRO A 6 -19.93 19.96 -23.17
N LYS A 7 -20.50 19.39 -22.09
CA LYS A 7 -19.77 18.97 -20.88
C LYS A 7 -18.55 18.07 -21.17
N ARG A 8 -18.61 17.24 -22.20
CA ARG A 8 -17.50 16.39 -22.67
C ARG A 8 -16.28 17.21 -23.16
N PHE A 9 -16.50 18.33 -23.86
CA PHE A 9 -15.41 19.18 -24.35
C PHE A 9 -14.64 19.85 -23.19
N LYS A 10 -15.36 20.23 -22.12
CA LYS A 10 -14.74 20.79 -20.91
C LYS A 10 -13.90 19.76 -20.13
N ALA A 11 -14.31 18.49 -20.13
CA ALA A 11 -13.57 17.40 -19.49
C ALA A 11 -12.25 17.11 -20.24
N HIS A 12 -12.28 17.03 -21.57
CA HIS A 12 -11.09 16.85 -22.40
C HIS A 12 -10.11 18.02 -22.29
N ALA A 13 -10.61 19.27 -22.31
CA ALA A 13 -9.78 20.45 -22.14
C ALA A 13 -9.12 20.53 -20.74
N ARG A 14 -9.81 20.05 -19.69
CA ARG A 14 -9.23 19.91 -18.35
C ARG A 14 -8.15 18.83 -18.31
N ALA A 15 -8.41 17.66 -18.88
CA ALA A 15 -7.44 16.56 -18.97
C ALA A 15 -6.19 16.97 -19.74
N THR A 16 -6.34 17.65 -20.88
CA THR A 16 -5.23 18.17 -21.70
C THR A 16 -4.42 19.24 -20.95
N ARG A 17 -5.09 20.18 -20.28
CA ARG A 17 -4.41 21.20 -19.46
C ARG A 17 -3.66 20.57 -18.29
N PHE A 18 -4.21 19.52 -17.70
CA PHE A 18 -3.56 18.79 -16.61
C PHE A 18 -2.34 18.03 -17.12
N LEU A 19 -2.46 17.36 -18.27
CA LEU A 19 -1.36 16.65 -18.93
C LEU A 19 -0.22 17.61 -19.28
N VAL A 20 -0.53 18.75 -19.92
CA VAL A 20 0.45 19.78 -20.26
C VAL A 20 1.13 20.35 -19.02
N LYS A 21 0.37 20.67 -17.96
CA LYS A 21 0.96 21.13 -16.69
C LYS A 21 1.84 20.07 -16.03
N SER A 22 1.47 18.78 -16.13
CA SER A 22 2.27 17.69 -15.59
C SER A 22 3.55 17.49 -16.37
N VAL A 23 3.48 17.57 -17.71
CA VAL A 23 4.67 17.53 -18.58
C VAL A 23 5.57 18.73 -18.34
N LEU A 24 5.01 19.96 -18.24
CA LEU A 24 5.79 21.16 -17.93
C LEU A 24 6.43 21.09 -16.53
N ARG A 25 5.76 20.50 -15.54
CA ARG A 25 6.35 20.22 -14.23
C ARG A 25 7.51 19.23 -14.29
N MET A 26 7.52 18.29 -15.24
CA MET A 26 8.66 17.40 -15.46
C MET A 26 9.94 18.15 -15.91
N PHE A 27 9.79 19.33 -16.51
CA PHE A 27 10.91 20.18 -16.96
C PHE A 27 11.23 21.34 -16.01
N GLY A 28 10.45 21.52 -14.92
CA GLY A 28 10.70 22.56 -13.91
C GLY A 28 11.90 22.26 -13.01
N ASN A 29 12.29 23.25 -12.18
CA ASN A 29 13.28 23.08 -11.11
C ASN A 29 12.75 22.14 -10.04
N HIS A 30 12.94 20.83 -10.21
CA HIS A 30 12.60 19.82 -9.21
C HIS A 30 13.86 19.41 -8.44
N HIS A 31 13.73 19.33 -7.14
CA HIS A 31 14.77 18.70 -6.34
C HIS A 31 14.90 17.23 -6.74
N PRO A 32 16.10 16.71 -6.99
CA PRO A 32 16.30 15.30 -7.24
C PRO A 32 15.78 14.49 -6.04
N ARG A 33 15.07 13.41 -6.33
CA ARG A 33 14.56 12.47 -5.33
C ARG A 33 15.55 11.32 -5.19
N GLU A 34 15.54 10.70 -4.04
CA GLU A 34 16.30 9.47 -3.77
C GLU A 34 15.32 8.30 -3.59
N CYS A 35 15.56 7.20 -4.26
CA CYS A 35 14.76 5.99 -4.04
C CYS A 35 15.34 5.20 -2.88
N SER A 36 14.64 5.15 -1.77
CA SER A 36 15.03 4.38 -0.57
C SER A 36 15.10 2.87 -0.80
N LEU A 37 14.53 2.37 -1.92
CA LEU A 37 14.55 0.96 -2.27
C LEU A 37 15.80 0.57 -3.07
N CYS A 38 16.19 1.36 -4.09
CA CYS A 38 17.28 1.01 -5.02
C CYS A 38 18.42 2.04 -5.12
N GLY A 39 18.35 3.13 -4.35
CA GLY A 39 19.38 4.18 -4.34
C GLY A 39 19.37 5.12 -5.56
N TYR A 40 18.45 4.96 -6.53
CA TYR A 40 18.36 5.86 -7.68
C TYR A 40 18.16 7.31 -7.21
N GLN A 41 18.91 8.22 -7.81
CA GLN A 41 18.80 9.66 -7.57
C GLN A 41 18.39 10.37 -8.86
N GLY A 42 17.31 11.14 -8.81
CA GLY A 42 16.81 11.86 -9.96
C GLY A 42 15.32 12.13 -9.90
N ARG A 43 14.69 12.31 -11.07
CA ARG A 43 13.26 12.54 -11.19
C ARG A 43 12.50 11.22 -11.20
N PHE A 44 11.34 11.20 -10.56
CA PHE A 44 10.43 10.06 -10.61
C PHE A 44 9.33 10.28 -11.65
N PHE A 45 8.79 9.19 -12.20
CA PHE A 45 7.67 9.25 -13.13
C PHE A 45 6.37 9.64 -12.43
N ALA A 46 5.52 10.34 -13.16
CA ALA A 46 4.14 10.55 -12.74
C ALA A 46 3.33 9.27 -12.97
N TYR A 47 2.36 9.02 -12.08
CA TYR A 47 1.48 7.83 -12.16
C TYR A 47 0.07 8.14 -11.60
N GLY A 48 -0.91 7.31 -12.01
CA GLY A 48 -2.28 7.34 -11.49
C GLY A 48 -3.23 8.25 -12.25
N PHE A 49 -4.49 8.23 -11.81
CA PHE A 49 -5.53 9.11 -12.33
C PHE A 49 -6.33 9.70 -11.15
N PRO A 50 -6.26 11.01 -10.92
CA PRO A 50 -5.50 12.03 -11.69
C PRO A 50 -3.98 11.81 -11.61
N LEU A 51 -3.27 12.21 -12.67
CA LEU A 51 -1.83 12.03 -12.76
C LEU A 51 -1.10 12.78 -11.64
N THR A 52 -0.40 12.05 -10.78
CA THR A 52 0.37 12.56 -9.65
C THR A 52 1.85 12.52 -10.00
N ALA A 53 2.56 13.63 -9.81
CA ALA A 53 4.00 13.70 -10.07
C ALA A 53 4.81 12.96 -9.00
N ASP A 54 6.05 12.57 -9.35
CA ASP A 54 7.03 11.95 -8.45
C ASP A 54 6.55 10.65 -7.77
N VAL A 55 5.73 9.84 -8.45
CA VAL A 55 5.17 8.62 -7.86
C VAL A 55 6.08 7.41 -8.04
N THR A 56 6.58 7.17 -9.26
CA THR A 56 7.24 5.90 -9.60
C THR A 56 8.73 6.08 -9.89
N CYS A 57 9.57 5.33 -9.21
CA CYS A 57 11.01 5.31 -9.49
C CYS A 57 11.27 4.75 -10.90
N PRO A 58 12.04 5.43 -11.77
CA PRO A 58 12.30 4.94 -13.13
C PRO A 58 13.22 3.71 -13.17
N SER A 59 14.00 3.47 -12.12
CA SER A 59 14.95 2.36 -12.05
C SER A 59 14.32 1.06 -11.58
N CYS A 60 13.57 1.09 -10.46
CA CYS A 60 13.01 -0.14 -9.86
C CYS A 60 11.47 -0.17 -9.83
N LEU A 61 10.80 0.83 -10.41
CA LEU A 61 9.35 0.99 -10.44
C LEU A 61 8.69 1.10 -9.06
N ALA A 62 9.46 1.30 -8.00
CA ALA A 62 8.93 1.49 -6.65
C ALA A 62 8.01 2.72 -6.60
N MET A 63 6.82 2.54 -6.06
CA MET A 63 5.87 3.60 -5.75
C MET A 63 6.18 4.25 -4.40
N GLN A 64 5.46 5.32 -4.07
CA GLN A 64 5.64 6.09 -2.83
C GLN A 64 5.54 5.19 -1.59
N ARG A 65 4.53 4.31 -1.51
CA ARG A 65 4.33 3.35 -0.42
C ARG A 65 5.48 2.36 -0.26
N HIS A 66 6.05 1.86 -1.38
CA HIS A 66 7.20 0.93 -1.33
C HIS A 66 8.43 1.64 -0.78
N ARG A 67 8.66 2.89 -1.21
CA ARG A 67 9.77 3.70 -0.68
C ARG A 67 9.60 4.05 0.79
N ALA A 68 8.37 4.34 1.23
CA ALA A 68 8.05 4.58 2.64
C ALA A 68 8.38 3.35 3.49
N LEU A 69 7.95 2.16 3.06
CA LEU A 69 8.23 0.90 3.75
C LEU A 69 9.73 0.56 3.73
N ALA A 70 10.41 0.72 2.60
CA ALA A 70 11.86 0.50 2.52
C ALA A 70 12.64 1.43 3.45
N LEU A 71 12.25 2.71 3.53
CA LEU A 71 12.83 3.68 4.46
C LEU A 71 12.60 3.28 5.92
N TYR A 72 11.39 2.85 6.24
CA TYR A 72 11.06 2.36 7.57
C TYR A 72 11.93 1.16 7.95
N MET A 73 12.02 0.15 7.08
CA MET A 73 12.85 -1.06 7.31
C MET A 73 14.36 -0.77 7.34
N ALA A 74 14.83 0.28 6.66
CA ALA A 74 16.23 0.69 6.75
C ALA A 74 16.60 1.25 8.14
N ARG A 75 15.62 1.81 8.85
CA ARG A 75 15.78 2.39 10.18
C ARG A 75 15.39 1.43 11.32
N ASN A 76 14.62 0.40 10.99
CA ASN A 76 14.07 -0.56 11.96
C ASN A 76 14.28 -1.98 11.40
N PRO A 77 15.24 -2.74 11.92
CA PRO A 77 15.49 -4.11 11.47
C PRO A 77 14.33 -5.02 11.85
N LEU A 78 13.45 -5.33 10.89
CA LEU A 78 12.27 -6.16 11.09
C LEU A 78 12.44 -7.58 10.57
N VAL A 79 13.28 -7.78 9.54
CA VAL A 79 13.22 -8.95 8.64
C VAL A 79 14.29 -9.97 8.97
N GLU A 80 15.48 -9.50 9.38
CA GLU A 80 16.65 -10.34 9.58
C GLU A 80 16.39 -11.51 10.53
N GLY A 81 16.70 -12.73 10.09
CA GLY A 81 16.52 -13.95 10.86
C GLY A 81 15.06 -14.38 11.10
N LYS A 82 14.06 -13.69 10.53
CA LYS A 82 12.64 -13.96 10.71
C LYS A 82 12.08 -14.94 9.67
N GLU A 83 11.06 -15.69 10.05
CA GLU A 83 10.19 -16.40 9.12
C GLU A 83 9.10 -15.45 8.63
N VAL A 84 9.13 -15.13 7.34
CA VAL A 84 8.35 -14.04 6.71
C VAL A 84 7.35 -14.60 5.72
N LEU A 85 6.08 -14.20 5.82
CA LEU A 85 5.04 -14.39 4.80
C LEU A 85 4.70 -13.05 4.15
N HIS A 86 4.62 -13.02 2.82
CA HIS A 86 4.31 -11.78 2.08
C HIS A 86 3.15 -12.01 1.12
N PHE A 87 2.00 -11.41 1.44
CA PHE A 87 0.80 -11.42 0.59
C PHE A 87 0.94 -10.42 -0.58
N ALA A 88 0.48 -10.83 -1.77
CA ALA A 88 0.48 -10.02 -2.99
C ALA A 88 1.83 -9.33 -3.27
N PRO A 89 2.94 -10.08 -3.38
CA PRO A 89 4.29 -9.53 -3.36
C PRO A 89 4.58 -8.69 -4.62
N GLU A 90 4.97 -7.43 -4.42
CA GLU A 90 5.46 -6.58 -5.49
C GLU A 90 6.96 -6.89 -5.76
N PRO A 91 7.35 -7.08 -7.04
CA PRO A 91 8.70 -7.61 -7.38
C PRO A 91 9.86 -6.81 -6.79
N GLY A 92 9.85 -5.48 -6.87
CA GLY A 92 10.92 -4.64 -6.35
C GLY A 92 11.05 -4.72 -4.84
N LEU A 93 9.91 -4.73 -4.12
CA LEU A 93 9.89 -4.84 -2.67
C LEU A 93 10.30 -6.25 -2.21
N SER A 94 9.89 -7.29 -2.94
CA SER A 94 10.28 -8.68 -2.66
C SER A 94 11.79 -8.88 -2.71
N GLY A 95 12.46 -8.29 -3.71
CA GLY A 95 13.93 -8.29 -3.78
C GLY A 95 14.55 -7.60 -2.57
N PHE A 96 14.07 -6.41 -2.25
CA PHE A 96 14.56 -5.63 -1.10
C PHE A 96 14.39 -6.39 0.24
N ILE A 97 13.27 -7.11 0.43
CA ILE A 97 13.02 -7.92 1.64
C ILE A 97 13.99 -9.12 1.68
N ARG A 98 14.22 -9.81 0.54
CA ARG A 98 15.18 -10.92 0.47
C ARG A 98 16.61 -10.50 0.83
N ASP A 99 17.01 -9.30 0.41
CA ASP A 99 18.33 -8.73 0.71
C ASP A 99 18.53 -8.43 2.23
N LYS A 100 17.43 -8.38 3.01
CA LYS A 100 17.47 -8.25 4.48
C LYS A 100 17.66 -9.58 5.21
N GLN A 101 17.99 -10.65 4.50
CA GLN A 101 18.36 -11.95 5.05
C GLN A 101 17.32 -12.55 6.03
N PRO A 102 16.05 -12.71 5.63
CA PRO A 102 15.11 -13.47 6.42
C PRO A 102 15.59 -14.92 6.57
N LYS A 103 15.25 -15.57 7.68
CA LYS A 103 15.49 -17.01 7.86
C LYS A 103 14.72 -17.84 6.81
N ARG A 104 13.49 -17.42 6.53
CA ARG A 104 12.63 -17.97 5.48
C ARG A 104 11.77 -16.84 4.93
N TYR A 105 11.64 -16.76 3.61
CA TYR A 105 10.76 -15.80 2.94
C TYR A 105 9.83 -16.54 2.00
N VAL A 106 8.53 -16.46 2.29
CA VAL A 106 7.46 -17.14 1.55
C VAL A 106 6.55 -16.07 0.96
N THR A 107 6.30 -16.16 -0.33
CA THR A 107 5.36 -15.29 -1.04
C THR A 107 4.03 -16.01 -1.26
N CYS A 108 2.93 -15.30 -1.14
CA CYS A 108 1.62 -15.87 -1.37
C CYS A 108 0.63 -14.89 -2.01
N ASP A 109 -0.29 -15.44 -2.78
CA ASP A 109 -1.38 -14.71 -3.42
C ASP A 109 -2.45 -15.71 -3.84
N LEU A 110 -3.69 -15.25 -3.99
CA LEU A 110 -4.78 -16.13 -4.44
C LEU A 110 -4.71 -16.40 -5.95
N PHE A 111 -4.30 -15.42 -6.75
CA PHE A 111 -4.39 -15.45 -8.22
C PHE A 111 -3.04 -15.35 -8.93
N ALA A 112 -2.09 -14.59 -8.40
CA ALA A 112 -0.81 -14.33 -9.06
C ALA A 112 -0.03 -15.62 -9.36
N PRO A 113 0.50 -15.83 -10.59
CA PRO A 113 1.10 -17.12 -10.97
C PRO A 113 2.45 -17.40 -10.30
N ASN A 114 3.24 -16.36 -10.02
CA ASN A 114 4.64 -16.49 -9.60
C ASN A 114 4.82 -16.24 -8.10
N VAL A 115 4.13 -17.04 -7.28
CA VAL A 115 4.23 -17.03 -5.82
C VAL A 115 4.48 -18.44 -5.30
N ASP A 116 5.04 -18.56 -4.12
CA ASP A 116 5.36 -19.87 -3.52
C ASP A 116 4.09 -20.63 -3.11
N LEU A 117 3.06 -19.91 -2.64
CA LEU A 117 1.81 -20.51 -2.15
C LEU A 117 0.59 -19.81 -2.72
N LYS A 118 -0.45 -20.59 -3.05
CA LYS A 118 -1.79 -20.09 -3.38
C LYS A 118 -2.63 -20.10 -2.12
N ILE A 119 -2.90 -18.90 -1.56
CA ILE A 119 -3.60 -18.76 -0.28
C ILE A 119 -4.70 -17.72 -0.39
N ASN A 120 -5.88 -18.08 0.09
CA ASN A 120 -6.93 -17.13 0.42
C ASN A 120 -6.65 -16.55 1.81
N ILE A 121 -6.43 -15.24 1.89
CA ILE A 121 -6.13 -14.54 3.16
C ILE A 121 -7.27 -14.61 4.18
N GLU A 122 -8.51 -14.86 3.74
CA GLU A 122 -9.68 -15.02 4.60
C GLU A 122 -9.82 -16.43 5.20
N ALA A 123 -9.01 -17.40 4.74
CA ALA A 123 -9.00 -18.80 5.17
C ALA A 123 -7.62 -19.39 4.86
N ILE A 124 -6.64 -19.08 5.69
CA ILE A 124 -5.24 -19.41 5.47
C ILE A 124 -5.00 -20.89 5.86
N ASP A 125 -4.68 -21.73 4.86
CA ASP A 125 -4.32 -23.12 5.08
C ASP A 125 -2.85 -23.26 5.50
N LEU A 126 -2.53 -22.73 6.68
CA LEU A 126 -1.22 -22.81 7.32
C LEU A 126 -1.41 -23.01 8.83
N PRO A 127 -0.47 -23.69 9.52
CA PRO A 127 -0.54 -23.90 10.96
C PRO A 127 -0.54 -22.59 11.75
N ASP A 128 -1.11 -22.62 12.95
CA ASP A 128 -1.00 -21.52 13.90
C ASP A 128 0.46 -21.24 14.26
N ALA A 129 0.77 -19.99 14.60
CA ALA A 129 2.08 -19.54 15.07
C ALA A 129 3.26 -19.99 14.18
N SER A 130 3.11 -19.91 12.86
CA SER A 130 4.12 -20.37 11.88
C SER A 130 5.04 -19.27 11.38
N PHE A 131 4.70 -18.00 11.56
CA PHE A 131 5.51 -16.88 11.08
C PHE A 131 5.83 -15.86 12.18
N ASP A 132 6.97 -15.18 12.03
CA ASP A 132 7.39 -14.07 12.89
C ASP A 132 6.94 -12.73 12.33
N LEU A 133 6.79 -12.65 10.99
CA LEU A 133 6.48 -11.41 10.28
C LEU A 133 5.56 -11.71 9.09
N VAL A 134 4.52 -10.92 8.95
CA VAL A 134 3.60 -10.96 7.81
C VAL A 134 3.56 -9.59 7.15
N PHE A 135 3.78 -9.52 5.84
CA PHE A 135 3.48 -8.33 5.04
C PHE A 135 2.13 -8.50 4.35
N CYS A 136 1.22 -7.55 4.59
CA CYS A 136 -0.09 -7.46 3.95
C CYS A 136 -0.30 -6.01 3.50
N LEU A 137 0.09 -5.73 2.26
CA LEU A 137 0.22 -4.39 1.71
C LEU A 137 -0.81 -4.20 0.61
N HIS A 138 -1.78 -3.32 0.83
CA HIS A 138 -2.86 -3.06 -0.12
C HIS A 138 -3.61 -4.34 -0.57
N VAL A 139 -4.03 -5.14 0.41
CA VAL A 139 -4.82 -6.37 0.23
C VAL A 139 -6.16 -6.29 0.96
N LEU A 140 -6.18 -5.71 2.16
CA LEU A 140 -7.36 -5.75 3.04
C LEU A 140 -8.56 -4.97 2.49
N GLU A 141 -8.34 -3.99 1.61
CA GLU A 141 -9.39 -3.25 0.93
C GLU A 141 -10.17 -4.07 -0.12
N HIS A 142 -9.69 -5.27 -0.45
CA HIS A 142 -10.28 -6.16 -1.46
C HIS A 142 -11.07 -7.33 -0.88
N VAL A 143 -10.94 -7.61 0.44
CA VAL A 143 -11.38 -8.84 1.11
C VAL A 143 -12.21 -8.56 2.35
N ASP A 144 -12.76 -9.59 2.99
CA ASP A 144 -13.28 -9.47 4.37
C ASP A 144 -12.10 -9.27 5.33
N ASP A 145 -11.84 -8.02 5.69
CA ASP A 145 -10.70 -7.62 6.51
C ASP A 145 -10.75 -8.19 7.93
N ARG A 146 -11.94 -8.44 8.48
CA ARG A 146 -12.08 -9.03 9.81
C ARG A 146 -11.61 -10.47 9.82
N ARG A 147 -12.00 -11.24 8.79
CA ARG A 147 -11.53 -12.62 8.60
C ARG A 147 -10.04 -12.65 8.33
N ALA A 148 -9.57 -11.80 7.41
CA ALA A 148 -8.16 -11.72 7.06
C ALA A 148 -7.27 -11.35 8.27
N LEU A 149 -7.66 -10.35 9.07
CA LEU A 149 -6.94 -9.96 10.28
C LEU A 149 -6.92 -11.08 11.34
N ALA A 150 -8.04 -11.80 11.52
CA ALA A 150 -8.10 -12.95 12.44
C ALA A 150 -7.15 -14.08 12.00
N GLU A 151 -7.11 -14.40 10.70
CA GLU A 151 -6.21 -15.42 10.16
C GLU A 151 -4.73 -14.98 10.24
N ILE A 152 -4.41 -13.72 9.93
CA ILE A 152 -3.06 -13.17 10.11
C ILE A 152 -2.65 -13.27 11.60
N HIS A 153 -3.56 -12.93 12.51
CA HIS A 153 -3.29 -13.05 13.95
C HIS A 153 -3.01 -14.51 14.34
N ARG A 154 -3.79 -15.46 13.84
CA ARG A 154 -3.64 -16.88 14.14
C ARG A 154 -2.28 -17.44 13.71
N ILE A 155 -1.84 -17.13 12.48
CA ILE A 155 -0.59 -17.65 11.92
C ILE A 155 0.68 -16.97 12.43
N LEU A 156 0.56 -15.78 13.02
CA LEU A 156 1.70 -15.11 13.68
C LEU A 156 2.02 -15.81 15.01
N ARG A 157 3.30 -15.94 15.33
CA ARG A 157 3.76 -16.33 16.67
C ARG A 157 3.42 -15.26 17.70
N PRO A 158 3.23 -15.59 18.98
CA PRO A 158 3.24 -14.59 20.05
C PRO A 158 4.49 -13.68 19.93
N GLY A 159 4.32 -12.37 19.98
CA GLY A 159 5.35 -11.37 19.68
C GLY A 159 5.63 -11.13 18.20
N GLY A 160 5.03 -11.91 17.29
CA GLY A 160 5.12 -11.69 15.84
C GLY A 160 4.32 -10.46 15.37
N THR A 161 4.70 -9.90 14.22
CA THR A 161 4.15 -8.61 13.74
C THR A 161 3.62 -8.74 12.32
N ALA A 162 2.43 -8.19 12.06
CA ALA A 162 1.95 -7.89 10.73
C ALA A 162 2.27 -6.44 10.37
N VAL A 163 2.88 -6.23 9.21
CA VAL A 163 3.08 -4.92 8.58
C VAL A 163 1.92 -4.71 7.61
N LEU A 164 1.04 -3.78 7.94
CA LEU A 164 -0.17 -3.52 7.18
C LEU A 164 -0.09 -2.13 6.54
N MET A 165 -0.49 -2.04 5.29
CA MET A 165 -0.71 -0.77 4.60
C MET A 165 -2.02 -0.86 3.82
N VAL A 166 -2.82 0.18 3.90
CA VAL A 166 -4.10 0.32 3.18
C VAL A 166 -4.27 1.76 2.71
N PRO A 167 -5.06 2.02 1.68
CA PRO A 167 -5.54 3.37 1.39
C PRO A 167 -6.42 3.84 2.55
N ILE A 168 -5.94 4.79 3.35
CA ILE A 168 -6.70 5.35 4.48
C ILE A 168 -7.05 6.81 4.22
N GLU A 169 -8.30 7.18 4.50
CA GLU A 169 -8.80 8.55 4.50
C GLU A 169 -8.80 9.09 5.94
N GLU A 170 -7.72 9.77 6.31
CA GLU A 170 -7.56 10.32 7.67
C GLU A 170 -8.57 11.43 8.02
N GLY A 171 -9.29 11.95 7.02
CA GLY A 171 -10.38 12.90 7.20
C GLY A 171 -11.71 12.26 7.60
N ALA A 172 -11.86 10.95 7.46
CA ALA A 172 -13.05 10.19 7.80
C ALA A 172 -12.86 9.42 9.11
N ASP A 173 -13.85 9.50 10.01
CA ASP A 173 -13.82 8.73 11.26
C ASP A 173 -14.09 7.26 11.04
N GLU A 174 -15.04 6.96 10.13
CA GLU A 174 -15.54 5.63 9.86
C GLU A 174 -15.18 5.17 8.45
N THR A 175 -14.91 3.88 8.32
CA THR A 175 -14.72 3.19 7.03
C THR A 175 -16.01 3.22 6.24
N TYR A 176 -15.94 3.71 5.01
CA TYR A 176 -17.04 3.64 4.06
C TYR A 176 -17.04 2.28 3.36
N GLU A 177 -18.02 1.46 3.67
CA GLU A 177 -18.28 0.17 3.01
C GLU A 177 -19.79 -0.04 2.83
N ASN A 178 -20.16 -0.69 1.72
CA ASN A 178 -21.56 -1.00 1.45
C ASN A 178 -21.66 -2.34 0.69
N PRO A 179 -22.15 -3.41 1.31
CA PRO A 179 -22.23 -4.73 0.69
C PRO A 179 -23.19 -4.80 -0.51
N ALA A 180 -24.08 -3.82 -0.68
CA ALA A 180 -24.94 -3.74 -1.87
C ALA A 180 -24.20 -3.29 -3.14
N ILE A 181 -22.98 -2.71 -3.01
CA ILE A 181 -22.15 -2.28 -4.13
C ILE A 181 -21.32 -3.47 -4.62
N THR A 182 -21.83 -4.18 -5.62
CA THR A 182 -21.22 -5.42 -6.12
C THR A 182 -20.66 -5.32 -7.53
N SER A 183 -21.17 -4.40 -8.37
CA SER A 183 -20.69 -4.25 -9.72
C SER A 183 -19.32 -3.56 -9.77
N ARG A 184 -18.46 -3.94 -10.71
CA ARG A 184 -17.14 -3.30 -10.93
C ARG A 184 -17.26 -1.80 -11.19
N ALA A 185 -18.26 -1.39 -11.97
CA ALA A 185 -18.50 0.02 -12.29
C ALA A 185 -18.90 0.83 -11.06
N ASP A 186 -19.76 0.29 -10.20
CA ASP A 186 -20.17 0.97 -8.97
C ASP A 186 -19.00 1.01 -7.97
N ARG A 187 -18.21 -0.06 -7.85
CA ARG A 187 -17.00 -0.06 -7.01
C ARG A 187 -15.99 1.00 -7.45
N LEU A 188 -15.78 1.16 -8.74
CA LEU A 188 -14.92 2.24 -9.26
C LEU A 188 -15.42 3.63 -8.85
N VAL A 189 -16.74 3.85 -8.87
CA VAL A 189 -17.35 5.13 -8.46
C VAL A 189 -17.26 5.36 -6.95
N HIS A 190 -17.57 4.32 -6.17
CA HIS A 190 -17.69 4.41 -4.72
C HIS A 190 -16.35 4.23 -3.99
N PHE A 191 -15.48 3.37 -4.49
CA PHE A 191 -14.23 2.98 -3.81
C PHE A 191 -12.97 3.28 -4.62
N GLY A 192 -13.09 3.94 -5.79
CA GLY A 192 -11.95 4.39 -6.61
C GLY A 192 -11.24 3.32 -7.43
N GLN A 193 -11.54 2.04 -7.20
CA GLN A 193 -11.06 0.89 -7.99
C GLN A 193 -12.18 -0.14 -8.16
N GLU A 194 -12.12 -0.91 -9.25
CA GLU A 194 -13.17 -1.87 -9.63
C GLU A 194 -13.26 -3.09 -8.68
N ASP A 195 -12.23 -3.34 -7.90
CA ASP A 195 -12.05 -4.48 -7.00
C ASP A 195 -11.97 -4.10 -5.52
N HIS A 196 -11.95 -2.81 -5.18
CA HIS A 196 -12.09 -2.36 -3.82
C HIS A 196 -13.53 -2.58 -3.31
N VAL A 197 -13.67 -2.91 -2.03
CA VAL A 197 -14.97 -3.09 -1.36
C VAL A 197 -15.19 -2.05 -0.26
N ARG A 198 -14.19 -1.22 0.01
CA ARG A 198 -14.24 -0.15 1.01
C ARG A 198 -13.21 0.96 0.80
N TYR A 199 -13.46 2.10 1.47
CA TYR A 199 -12.48 3.12 1.83
C TYR A 199 -12.31 3.15 3.32
N TYR A 200 -11.11 2.89 3.82
CA TYR A 200 -10.81 2.94 5.24
C TYR A 200 -10.83 4.36 5.80
N GLY A 201 -11.56 4.52 6.93
CA GLY A 201 -11.47 5.65 7.81
C GLY A 201 -10.48 5.40 8.96
N ARG A 202 -10.47 6.31 9.92
CA ARG A 202 -9.59 6.21 11.13
C ARG A 202 -9.89 4.98 11.99
N ASP A 203 -11.11 4.45 11.93
CA ASP A 203 -11.56 3.22 12.59
C ASP A 203 -10.82 1.94 12.14
N PHE A 204 -10.04 2.00 11.07
CA PHE A 204 -9.14 0.88 10.70
C PHE A 204 -8.23 0.45 11.86
N ARG A 205 -7.83 1.41 12.67
CA ARG A 205 -7.05 1.16 13.90
C ARG A 205 -7.80 0.29 14.91
N ASP A 206 -9.10 0.52 15.03
CA ASP A 206 -9.94 -0.22 15.95
C ASP A 206 -10.27 -1.61 15.40
N ARG A 207 -10.36 -1.79 14.08
CA ARG A 207 -10.45 -3.11 13.43
C ARG A 207 -9.21 -3.96 13.72
N ILE A 208 -8.01 -3.38 13.64
CA ILE A 208 -6.75 -4.07 13.99
C ILE A 208 -6.76 -4.49 15.47
N LYS A 209 -7.11 -3.58 16.38
CA LYS A 209 -7.18 -3.87 17.82
C LYS A 209 -8.24 -4.91 18.16
N ALA A 210 -9.41 -4.85 17.50
CA ALA A 210 -10.50 -5.80 17.68
C ALA A 210 -10.11 -7.23 17.23
N ALA A 211 -9.16 -7.37 16.30
CA ALA A 211 -8.59 -8.65 15.93
C ALA A 211 -7.53 -9.19 16.92
N GLY A 212 -7.30 -8.49 18.06
CA GLY A 212 -6.40 -8.93 19.14
C GLY A 212 -4.98 -8.38 19.05
N PHE A 213 -4.69 -7.48 18.15
CA PHE A 213 -3.33 -6.93 18.00
C PHE A 213 -3.06 -5.73 18.93
N ALA A 214 -1.85 -5.63 19.43
CA ALA A 214 -1.27 -4.37 19.86
C ALA A 214 -0.82 -3.58 18.63
N LEU A 215 -1.21 -2.30 18.54
CA LEU A 215 -0.97 -1.47 17.37
C LEU A 215 0.07 -0.39 17.66
N SER A 216 1.07 -0.27 16.79
CA SER A 216 1.90 0.92 16.66
C SER A 216 1.91 1.40 15.20
N GLU A 217 2.24 2.67 14.97
CA GLU A 217 2.19 3.29 13.65
C GLU A 217 3.43 4.10 13.37
N TRP A 218 3.83 4.10 12.11
CA TRP A 218 4.75 5.05 11.55
C TRP A 218 4.06 5.86 10.45
N ALA A 219 4.42 7.13 10.33
CA ALA A 219 3.95 7.98 9.25
C ALA A 219 5.11 8.72 8.58
N SER A 220 5.08 8.81 7.26
CA SER A 220 6.01 9.63 6.52
C SER A 220 5.80 11.11 6.81
N LYS A 221 6.89 11.82 7.04
CA LYS A 221 6.91 13.26 7.34
C LYS A 221 8.16 13.92 6.75
N GLU A 222 8.16 15.25 6.72
CA GLU A 222 9.37 15.99 6.34
C GLU A 222 10.52 15.76 7.33
N PRO A 223 11.78 15.76 6.87
CA PRO A 223 12.24 16.03 5.50
C PRO A 223 12.19 14.81 4.54
N ASP A 224 11.80 13.63 5.03
CA ASP A 224 11.80 12.38 4.25
C ASP A 224 10.85 12.42 3.05
N VAL A 225 9.68 13.08 3.22
CA VAL A 225 8.69 13.23 2.14
C VAL A 225 9.33 13.92 0.93
N LEU A 226 10.05 15.02 1.15
CA LEU A 226 10.72 15.75 0.09
C LEU A 226 11.87 14.93 -0.49
N ARG A 227 12.73 14.36 0.35
CA ARG A 227 13.94 13.64 -0.07
C ARG A 227 13.62 12.39 -0.87
N TYR A 228 12.70 11.57 -0.38
CA TYR A 228 12.39 10.25 -0.97
C TYR A 228 11.15 10.26 -1.87
N GLY A 229 10.53 11.43 -2.10
CA GLY A 229 9.32 11.56 -2.90
C GLY A 229 8.18 10.71 -2.35
N LEU A 230 7.93 10.76 -1.04
CA LEU A 230 6.86 10.02 -0.39
C LEU A 230 5.54 10.78 -0.45
N LYS A 231 4.42 10.10 -0.26
CA LYS A 231 3.15 10.74 0.09
C LYS A 231 3.25 11.21 1.53
N ASN A 232 2.94 12.48 1.81
CA ASN A 232 2.94 12.98 3.19
C ASN A 232 1.85 12.27 4.00
N GLY A 233 2.20 11.79 5.19
CA GLY A 233 1.28 11.04 6.03
C GLY A 233 1.01 9.60 5.58
N GLU A 234 1.80 9.03 4.64
CA GLU A 234 1.72 7.60 4.32
C GLU A 234 1.90 6.77 5.58
N ARG A 235 0.96 5.86 5.86
CA ARG A 235 0.92 5.08 7.10
C ARG A 235 1.47 3.68 6.92
N ILE A 236 2.23 3.24 7.90
CA ILE A 236 2.60 1.84 8.11
C ILE A 236 2.07 1.45 9.48
N PHE A 237 1.18 0.48 9.51
CA PHE A 237 0.59 -0.08 10.72
C PHE A 237 1.35 -1.34 11.11
N LEU A 238 1.82 -1.39 12.35
CA LEU A 238 2.56 -2.50 12.92
C LEU A 238 1.65 -3.17 13.94
N ALA A 239 0.99 -4.22 13.51
CA ALA A 239 0.05 -4.99 14.30
C ALA A 239 0.77 -6.18 14.93
N THR A 240 1.10 -6.10 16.23
CA THR A 240 1.86 -7.14 16.95
C THR A 240 0.91 -8.04 17.72
N ARG A 241 1.03 -9.36 17.52
CA ARG A 241 0.34 -10.34 18.36
C ARG A 241 0.93 -10.32 19.76
N PRO A 242 0.16 -10.05 20.81
CA PRO A 242 0.65 -10.10 22.20
C PRO A 242 1.26 -11.45 22.57
N VAL A 243 2.16 -11.44 23.55
CA VAL A 243 2.80 -12.67 24.12
C VAL A 243 1.85 -13.40 25.06
#